data_684b9c52daee5472c4770444bc6eecdc
#
_entry.id   684b9c52daee5472c4770444bc6eecdc
#
_cell.length_a   1.000
_cell.length_b   1.000
_cell.length_c   1.000
_cell.angle_alpha   90.00
_cell.angle_beta   90.00
_cell.angle_gamma   90.00
#
_symmetry.space_group_name_H-M   'P 1'
#
loop_
_entity.id
_entity.type
_entity.pdbx_description
1 polymer ?
#
loop_
_entity_poly.entity_id
_entity_poly.type
_entity_poly.pdbx_seq_one_letter_code
_entity_poly.pdbx_strand_id
1 'polypeptide(L)'
;MGETWDFLLSEFRRFGGIADNVIQQKGKYGRGIFSINPSQKARIFTPTKLLIKKEDIFLENNKLRIKNDREYDQEIRNFFNFYQDNFSWGLGGKETTELFEKGLILFSPKLKELIKKYTLVDLQERHKGKWDNVIKNQFLNARAIKFKNSSVIAPIWELVNHKVKSFNFILNDEGVSTPNYPTSNHEITFSYRDMSPLNCFFSYGFFSEETIVFSIPFTVNIHEIGINISCKGRSLKDDSMKIERNGNQIILEGLPIADVNHPRLPYEYFKEIMRRIGSINMPQDILLRILKLNISIREEILNESNLINNEVSKLLSKIMTYEINLISSRD
;
A
#
# COMPACT_ATOMS: atom_id res chain seq x y z
N MET A 1 12.67 19.46 19.40
CA MET A 1 12.06 19.08 18.12
C MET A 1 11.76 20.28 17.22
N GLY A 2 11.34 21.43 17.76
CA GLY A 2 11.05 22.63 16.96
C GLY A 2 12.24 23.12 16.12
N GLU A 3 13.36 23.43 16.73
CA GLU A 3 14.53 23.97 16.03
C GLU A 3 15.06 23.07 14.91
N THR A 4 15.03 21.72 15.11
CA THR A 4 15.49 20.76 14.09
C THR A 4 14.51 20.67 12.92
N TRP A 5 13.18 20.79 13.17
CA TRP A 5 12.18 20.81 12.12
C TRP A 5 12.24 22.10 11.31
N ASP A 6 12.38 23.25 11.97
CA ASP A 6 12.50 24.54 11.30
C ASP A 6 13.76 24.63 10.44
N PHE A 7 14.87 24.04 10.92
CA PHE A 7 16.08 23.88 10.12
C PHE A 7 15.83 23.02 8.88
N LEU A 8 15.18 21.85 9.02
CA LEU A 8 14.81 21.01 7.88
C LEU A 8 13.99 21.79 6.85
N LEU A 9 12.97 22.53 7.30
CA LEU A 9 12.10 23.28 6.41
C LEU A 9 12.85 24.44 5.72
N SER A 10 13.79 25.06 6.41
CA SER A 10 14.66 26.09 5.82
C SER A 10 15.50 25.52 4.67
N GLU A 11 16.17 24.39 4.91
CA GLU A 11 16.97 23.70 3.88
C GLU A 11 16.10 23.20 2.74
N PHE A 12 14.92 22.63 3.04
CA PHE A 12 13.98 22.18 2.02
C PHE A 12 13.54 23.33 1.10
N ARG A 13 13.25 24.50 1.67
CA ARG A 13 12.90 25.72 0.90
C ARG A 13 14.08 26.25 0.09
N ARG A 14 15.30 26.19 0.62
CA ARG A 14 16.52 26.56 -0.12
C ARG A 14 16.68 25.76 -1.42
N PHE A 15 16.24 24.51 -1.40
CA PHE A 15 16.15 23.65 -2.59
C PHE A 15 14.86 23.83 -3.39
N GLY A 16 14.09 24.91 -3.20
CA GLY A 16 12.86 25.17 -3.96
C GLY A 16 11.66 24.34 -3.53
N GLY A 17 11.75 23.63 -2.41
CA GLY A 17 10.60 22.96 -1.80
C GLY A 17 9.65 23.96 -1.15
N ILE A 18 8.38 23.59 -1.02
CA ILE A 18 7.37 24.34 -0.28
C ILE A 18 6.85 23.44 0.84
N ALA A 19 6.88 23.96 2.05
CA ALA A 19 6.31 23.31 3.23
C ALA A 19 5.77 24.42 4.14
N ASP A 20 4.54 24.84 3.85
CA ASP A 20 3.88 25.94 4.53
C ASP A 20 2.82 25.41 5.48
N ASN A 21 2.77 25.95 6.69
CA ASN A 21 1.82 25.59 7.73
C ASN A 21 1.83 24.09 8.07
N VAL A 22 3.01 23.46 8.12
CA VAL A 22 3.16 22.02 8.36
C VAL A 22 4.18 21.70 9.46
N ILE A 23 3.89 20.68 10.25
CA ILE A 23 4.75 20.15 11.30
C ILE A 23 4.66 18.64 11.36
N GLN A 24 5.77 17.96 11.66
CA GLN A 24 5.74 16.52 11.96
C GLN A 24 5.41 16.30 13.43
N GLN A 25 4.40 15.49 13.70
CA GLN A 25 4.06 15.06 15.06
C GLN A 25 3.43 13.67 15.09
N LYS A 26 3.25 13.10 16.30
CA LYS A 26 2.59 11.82 16.50
C LYS A 26 1.07 12.01 16.53
N GLY A 27 0.35 11.27 15.70
CA GLY A 27 -1.10 11.23 15.64
C GLY A 27 -1.69 9.83 15.77
N LYS A 28 -2.93 9.68 15.32
CA LYS A 28 -3.66 8.40 15.35
C LYS A 28 -2.97 7.31 14.52
N TYR A 29 -2.39 7.69 13.40
CA TYR A 29 -1.76 6.77 12.42
C TYR A 29 -0.24 6.68 12.61
N GLY A 30 0.27 7.04 13.77
CA GLY A 30 1.68 7.11 14.03
C GLY A 30 2.23 8.52 13.83
N ARG A 31 3.50 8.64 13.37
CA ARG A 31 4.05 9.94 12.99
C ARG A 31 3.54 10.34 11.63
N GLY A 32 3.12 11.59 11.50
CA GLY A 32 2.59 12.14 10.27
C GLY A 32 2.84 13.64 10.15
N ILE A 33 2.33 14.23 9.11
CA ILE A 33 2.39 15.68 8.87
C ILE A 33 1.06 16.30 9.26
N PHE A 34 1.15 17.38 10.02
CA PHE A 34 0.00 18.08 10.57
C PHE A 34 0.02 19.55 10.17
N SER A 35 -1.16 20.15 10.08
CA SER A 35 -1.29 21.58 9.96
C SER A 35 -1.00 22.25 11.30
N ILE A 36 -0.16 23.30 11.31
CA ILE A 36 0.11 24.10 12.50
C ILE A 36 -1.15 24.91 12.87
N ASN A 37 -1.76 25.57 11.88
CA ASN A 37 -3.00 26.31 12.02
C ASN A 37 -4.07 25.72 11.09
N PRO A 38 -5.14 25.10 11.65
CA PRO A 38 -6.19 24.48 10.84
C PRO A 38 -7.01 25.46 9.97
N SER A 39 -6.99 26.75 10.30
CA SER A 39 -7.69 27.78 9.51
C SER A 39 -6.89 28.22 8.29
N GLN A 40 -5.65 27.81 8.17
CA GLN A 40 -4.78 28.14 7.05
C GLN A 40 -4.54 26.92 6.17
N LYS A 41 -4.36 27.14 4.87
CA LYS A 41 -4.00 26.07 3.93
C LYS A 41 -2.61 25.54 4.26
N ALA A 42 -2.51 24.24 4.40
CA ALA A 42 -1.23 23.55 4.38
C ALA A 42 -0.82 23.27 2.93
N ARG A 43 0.45 23.42 2.63
CA ARG A 43 1.00 23.22 1.30
C ARG A 43 2.34 22.52 1.38
N ILE A 44 2.47 21.45 0.59
CA ILE A 44 3.73 20.73 0.42
C ILE A 44 4.00 20.60 -1.07
N PHE A 45 5.22 20.94 -1.49
CA PHE A 45 5.73 20.69 -2.83
C PHE A 45 7.18 20.25 -2.75
N THR A 46 7.48 19.06 -3.29
CA THR A 46 8.85 18.56 -3.39
C THR A 46 9.30 18.61 -4.85
N PRO A 47 10.28 19.46 -5.18
CA PRO A 47 10.76 19.61 -6.56
C PRO A 47 11.54 18.37 -7.02
N THR A 48 11.60 18.16 -8.34
CA THR A 48 12.24 16.99 -8.95
C THR A 48 13.67 16.74 -8.52
N LYS A 49 14.46 17.79 -8.27
CA LYS A 49 15.85 17.64 -7.80
C LYS A 49 16.00 17.03 -6.42
N LEU A 50 14.92 17.05 -5.60
CA LEU A 50 14.88 16.40 -4.28
C LEU A 50 14.24 15.01 -4.33
N LEU A 51 13.79 14.54 -5.49
CA LEU A 51 13.25 13.19 -5.66
C LEU A 51 14.40 12.20 -5.83
N ILE A 52 14.70 11.45 -4.79
CA ILE A 52 15.83 10.50 -4.80
C ILE A 52 15.35 9.14 -5.30
N LYS A 53 15.95 8.61 -6.36
CA LYS A 53 15.61 7.29 -6.88
C LYS A 53 15.89 6.21 -5.84
N LYS A 54 14.96 5.30 -5.65
CA LYS A 54 15.08 4.22 -4.67
C LYS A 54 16.32 3.35 -4.89
N GLU A 55 16.65 3.06 -6.14
CA GLU A 55 17.83 2.28 -6.53
C GLU A 55 19.16 2.97 -6.22
N ASP A 56 19.14 4.28 -6.02
CA ASP A 56 20.34 5.06 -5.68
C ASP A 56 20.59 5.12 -4.17
N ILE A 57 19.68 4.55 -3.36
CA ILE A 57 19.78 4.56 -1.90
C ILE A 57 20.41 3.24 -1.42
N PHE A 58 21.41 3.34 -0.57
CA PHE A 58 22.06 2.20 0.07
C PHE A 58 22.17 2.38 1.61
N LEU A 59 22.57 1.33 2.30
CA LEU A 59 22.87 1.38 3.73
C LEU A 59 24.36 1.50 3.96
N GLU A 60 24.72 2.49 4.76
CA GLU A 60 26.06 2.68 5.32
C GLU A 60 25.95 2.86 6.83
N ASN A 61 26.57 1.99 7.60
CA ASN A 61 26.53 2.02 9.08
C ASN A 61 25.10 2.19 9.64
N ASN A 62 24.16 1.38 9.12
CA ASN A 62 22.73 1.45 9.47
C ASN A 62 22.00 2.75 9.10
N LYS A 63 22.55 3.61 8.28
CA LYS A 63 21.98 4.86 7.81
C LYS A 63 21.70 4.79 6.33
N LEU A 64 20.62 5.42 5.87
CA LEU A 64 20.33 5.56 4.45
C LEU A 64 21.19 6.66 3.85
N ARG A 65 21.87 6.33 2.74
CA ARG A 65 22.78 7.23 2.02
C ARG A 65 22.53 7.13 0.53
N ILE A 66 22.86 8.18 -0.21
CA ILE A 66 22.84 8.18 -1.67
C ILE A 66 24.19 7.66 -2.19
N LYS A 67 24.20 6.74 -3.14
CA LYS A 67 25.41 6.18 -3.77
C LYS A 67 26.28 7.29 -4.39
N ASN A 68 27.60 7.20 -4.19
CA ASN A 68 28.53 8.25 -4.63
C ASN A 68 28.67 8.40 -6.15
N ASP A 69 28.41 7.31 -6.90
CA ASP A 69 28.45 7.27 -8.36
C ASP A 69 27.21 7.89 -9.04
N ARG A 70 26.29 8.50 -8.27
CA ARG A 70 25.05 9.09 -8.77
C ARG A 70 25.15 10.62 -8.87
N GLU A 71 24.44 11.16 -9.87
CA GLU A 71 24.40 12.61 -10.18
C GLU A 71 23.52 13.37 -9.19
N TYR A 72 23.98 13.49 -7.93
CA TYR A 72 23.37 14.36 -6.92
C TYR A 72 24.45 15.26 -6.31
N ASP A 73 24.15 16.54 -6.22
CA ASP A 73 25.03 17.51 -5.57
C ASP A 73 25.30 17.13 -4.12
N GLN A 74 26.48 17.50 -3.60
CA GLN A 74 26.85 17.21 -2.22
C GLN A 74 25.86 17.81 -1.21
N GLU A 75 25.30 18.96 -1.51
CA GLU A 75 24.31 19.62 -0.67
C GLU A 75 22.99 18.83 -0.61
N ILE A 76 22.53 18.26 -1.74
CA ILE A 76 21.36 17.38 -1.78
C ILE A 76 21.61 16.09 -0.97
N ARG A 77 22.84 15.53 -1.07
CA ARG A 77 23.24 14.37 -0.25
C ARG A 77 23.20 14.69 1.25
N ASN A 78 23.75 15.84 1.63
CA ASN A 78 23.75 16.29 3.02
C ASN A 78 22.31 16.50 3.53
N PHE A 79 21.47 17.14 2.75
CA PHE A 79 20.05 17.33 3.06
C PHE A 79 19.33 15.98 3.24
N PHE A 80 19.47 15.05 2.28
CA PHE A 80 18.87 13.73 2.35
C PHE A 80 19.33 12.96 3.59
N ASN A 81 20.64 12.97 3.88
CA ASN A 81 21.20 12.31 5.04
C ASN A 81 20.61 12.86 6.34
N PHE A 82 20.60 14.20 6.47
CA PHE A 82 20.01 14.87 7.63
C PHE A 82 18.52 14.54 7.78
N TYR A 83 17.76 14.57 6.69
CA TYR A 83 16.35 14.25 6.68
C TYR A 83 16.07 12.80 7.10
N GLN A 84 16.76 11.83 6.50
CA GLN A 84 16.56 10.42 6.81
C GLN A 84 16.98 10.07 8.24
N ASP A 85 18.08 10.64 8.72
CA ASP A 85 18.59 10.36 10.06
C ASP A 85 17.68 10.93 11.16
N ASN A 86 17.04 12.06 10.95
CA ASN A 86 16.32 12.79 12.00
C ASN A 86 14.78 12.75 11.89
N PHE A 87 14.20 12.42 10.72
CA PHE A 87 12.75 12.55 10.53
C PHE A 87 12.08 11.33 9.94
N SER A 88 12.83 10.41 9.30
CA SER A 88 12.26 9.27 8.62
C SER A 88 12.88 7.95 9.10
N TRP A 89 13.90 7.43 8.44
CA TRP A 89 14.55 6.16 8.79
C TRP A 89 15.06 6.13 10.23
N GLY A 90 15.84 7.13 10.63
CA GLY A 90 16.45 7.21 11.97
C GLY A 90 15.48 7.61 13.07
N LEU A 91 14.30 8.15 12.74
CA LEU A 91 13.27 8.50 13.72
C LEU A 91 12.19 7.41 13.83
N GLY A 92 12.59 6.17 14.02
CA GLY A 92 11.70 5.03 14.25
C GLY A 92 11.21 4.33 12.99
N GLY A 93 11.55 4.80 11.79
CA GLY A 93 11.15 4.16 10.54
C GLY A 93 11.79 2.79 10.35
N LYS A 94 13.07 2.65 10.71
CA LYS A 94 13.79 1.37 10.73
C LYS A 94 13.15 0.38 11.70
N GLU A 95 13.00 0.79 12.96
CA GLU A 95 12.50 -0.06 14.04
C GLU A 95 11.09 -0.56 13.75
N THR A 96 10.20 0.33 13.27
CA THR A 96 8.82 -0.05 12.93
C THR A 96 8.80 -1.09 11.81
N THR A 97 9.61 -0.88 10.76
CA THR A 97 9.70 -1.83 9.65
C THR A 97 10.27 -3.16 10.11
N GLU A 98 11.31 -3.12 10.93
CA GLU A 98 11.96 -4.31 11.47
C GLU A 98 11.02 -5.14 12.37
N LEU A 99 10.26 -4.50 13.25
CA LEU A 99 9.27 -5.17 14.09
C LEU A 99 8.19 -5.87 13.25
N PHE A 100 7.71 -5.22 12.20
CA PHE A 100 6.74 -5.82 11.28
C PHE A 100 7.33 -7.04 10.56
N GLU A 101 8.51 -6.92 9.97
CA GLU A 101 9.14 -8.03 9.25
C GLU A 101 9.51 -9.20 10.17
N LYS A 102 9.98 -8.94 11.41
CA LYS A 102 10.19 -9.98 12.43
C LYS A 102 8.89 -10.72 12.78
N GLY A 103 7.76 -9.98 12.85
CA GLY A 103 6.46 -10.59 13.08
C GLY A 103 6.03 -11.53 11.94
N LEU A 104 6.29 -11.16 10.67
CA LEU A 104 6.03 -12.02 9.51
C LEU A 104 6.91 -13.29 9.48
N ILE A 105 8.16 -13.20 9.92
CA ILE A 105 9.06 -14.37 10.01
C ILE A 105 8.50 -15.45 10.92
N LEU A 106 7.82 -15.04 12.00
CA LEU A 106 7.23 -15.96 12.98
C LEU A 106 5.97 -16.67 12.51
N PHE A 107 5.45 -16.36 11.33
CA PHE A 107 4.31 -17.07 10.77
C PHE A 107 4.64 -18.55 10.55
N SER A 108 3.66 -19.42 10.81
CA SER A 108 3.80 -20.87 10.62
C SER A 108 4.10 -21.20 9.15
N PRO A 109 4.76 -22.32 8.84
CA PRO A 109 4.96 -22.75 7.47
C PRO A 109 3.64 -22.83 6.68
N LYS A 110 2.57 -23.33 7.31
CA LYS A 110 1.24 -23.39 6.69
C LYS A 110 0.68 -22.02 6.38
N LEU A 111 0.77 -21.05 7.29
CA LEU A 111 0.31 -19.68 7.04
C LEU A 111 1.12 -19.02 5.92
N LYS A 112 2.44 -19.22 5.89
CA LYS A 112 3.30 -18.71 4.79
C LYS A 112 2.89 -19.27 3.42
N GLU A 113 2.56 -20.58 3.37
CA GLU A 113 2.07 -21.23 2.16
C GLU A 113 0.73 -20.65 1.69
N LEU A 114 -0.24 -20.48 2.60
CA LEU A 114 -1.52 -19.85 2.31
C LEU A 114 -1.34 -18.41 1.78
N ILE A 115 -0.49 -17.62 2.44
CA ILE A 115 -0.19 -16.26 2.00
C ILE A 115 0.40 -16.29 0.59
N LYS A 116 1.43 -17.10 0.34
CA LYS A 116 2.03 -17.22 -1.00
C LYS A 116 1.02 -17.61 -2.06
N LYS A 117 0.15 -18.57 -1.76
CA LYS A 117 -0.85 -19.08 -2.70
C LYS A 117 -1.94 -18.06 -3.02
N TYR A 118 -2.40 -17.30 -2.02
CA TYR A 118 -3.61 -16.51 -2.14
C TYR A 118 -3.42 -14.97 -2.10
N THR A 119 -2.20 -14.47 -1.82
CA THR A 119 -1.96 -13.04 -1.77
C THR A 119 -0.90 -12.55 -2.76
N LEU A 120 -0.27 -13.46 -3.51
CA LEU A 120 0.87 -13.19 -4.39
C LEU A 120 2.11 -12.67 -3.65
N VAL A 121 2.15 -12.78 -2.33
CA VAL A 121 3.29 -12.38 -1.48
C VAL A 121 4.07 -13.62 -1.08
N ASP A 122 5.29 -13.74 -1.56
CA ASP A 122 6.21 -14.80 -1.15
C ASP A 122 7.09 -14.28 -0.01
N LEU A 123 6.75 -14.68 1.24
CA LEU A 123 7.49 -14.27 2.42
C LEU A 123 8.91 -14.83 2.48
N GLN A 124 9.17 -15.97 1.81
CA GLN A 124 10.52 -16.54 1.74
C GLN A 124 11.42 -15.70 0.83
N GLU A 125 10.92 -15.34 -0.36
CA GLU A 125 11.64 -14.45 -1.27
C GLU A 125 11.77 -13.03 -0.69
N ARG A 126 10.73 -12.54 0.01
CA ARG A 126 10.74 -11.23 0.71
C ARG A 126 11.86 -11.12 1.71
N HIS A 127 12.15 -12.20 2.46
CA HIS A 127 13.18 -12.22 3.51
C HIS A 127 14.53 -12.76 3.04
N LYS A 128 14.70 -12.94 1.74
CA LYS A 128 15.95 -13.46 1.18
C LYS A 128 17.06 -12.41 1.21
N GLY A 129 18.23 -12.82 1.67
CA GLY A 129 19.43 -12.01 1.70
C GLY A 129 19.82 -11.48 3.09
N LYS A 130 20.65 -10.46 3.11
CA LYS A 130 21.09 -9.83 4.38
C LYS A 130 19.93 -9.08 5.01
N TRP A 131 19.69 -9.28 6.29
CA TRP A 131 18.56 -8.72 7.04
C TRP A 131 18.43 -7.20 6.90
N ASP A 132 19.51 -6.46 7.06
CA ASP A 132 19.49 -5.00 6.92
C ASP A 132 19.03 -4.54 5.53
N ASN A 133 19.36 -5.29 4.47
CA ASN A 133 18.87 -5.01 3.13
C ASN A 133 17.39 -5.34 2.97
N VAL A 134 16.91 -6.39 3.62
CA VAL A 134 15.46 -6.70 3.67
C VAL A 134 14.72 -5.52 4.28
N ILE A 135 15.13 -5.06 5.46
CA ILE A 135 14.49 -3.94 6.16
C ILE A 135 14.56 -2.65 5.33
N LYS A 136 15.73 -2.31 4.80
CA LYS A 136 15.88 -1.16 3.89
C LYS A 136 14.91 -1.23 2.70
N ASN A 137 14.86 -2.38 2.04
CA ASN A 137 14.02 -2.53 0.84
C ASN A 137 12.53 -2.40 1.17
N GLN A 138 12.08 -2.98 2.28
CA GLN A 138 10.69 -2.86 2.71
C GLN A 138 10.33 -1.43 3.13
N PHE A 139 11.21 -0.78 3.88
CA PHE A 139 11.06 0.62 4.23
C PHE A 139 10.91 1.51 2.99
N LEU A 140 11.82 1.36 2.02
CA LEU A 140 11.79 2.15 0.78
C LEU A 140 10.58 1.79 -0.09
N ASN A 141 10.17 0.51 -0.16
CA ASN A 141 9.00 0.09 -0.91
C ASN A 141 7.71 0.70 -0.36
N ALA A 142 7.59 0.80 0.97
CA ALA A 142 6.42 1.36 1.64
C ALA A 142 6.30 2.90 1.49
N ARG A 143 7.36 3.59 1.05
CA ARG A 143 7.43 5.06 0.99
C ARG A 143 7.69 5.62 -0.39
N ALA A 144 8.20 4.78 -1.29
CA ALA A 144 8.48 5.24 -2.64
C ALA A 144 7.19 5.49 -3.43
N ILE A 145 7.15 6.60 -4.14
CA ILE A 145 6.13 6.90 -5.13
C ILE A 145 6.67 6.66 -6.54
N LYS A 146 5.77 6.34 -7.48
CA LYS A 146 6.16 6.24 -8.88
C LYS A 146 6.14 7.65 -9.49
N PHE A 147 7.31 8.11 -9.93
CA PHE A 147 7.48 9.36 -10.63
C PHE A 147 8.14 9.10 -11.98
N LYS A 148 7.42 9.41 -13.07
CA LYS A 148 7.83 9.03 -14.44
C LYS A 148 8.13 7.52 -14.49
N ASN A 149 9.33 7.14 -14.89
CA ASN A 149 9.75 5.73 -15.03
C ASN A 149 10.50 5.18 -13.80
N SER A 150 10.61 5.95 -12.71
CA SER A 150 11.38 5.58 -11.51
C SER A 150 10.50 5.52 -10.27
N SER A 151 10.92 4.72 -9.29
CA SER A 151 10.40 4.80 -7.93
C SER A 151 11.29 5.74 -7.12
N VAL A 152 10.72 6.77 -6.51
CA VAL A 152 11.48 7.82 -5.82
C VAL A 152 11.01 8.01 -4.38
N ILE A 153 11.91 8.40 -3.52
CA ILE A 153 11.63 8.92 -2.19
C ILE A 153 11.49 10.44 -2.31
N ALA A 154 10.36 10.96 -1.87
CA ALA A 154 10.06 12.39 -1.85
C ALA A 154 10.10 12.90 -0.41
N PRO A 155 11.15 13.64 0.00
CA PRO A 155 11.26 14.18 1.36
C PRO A 155 10.01 14.99 1.76
N ILE A 156 9.64 14.90 3.04
CA ILE A 156 8.41 15.43 3.65
C ILE A 156 7.16 14.68 3.21
N TRP A 157 7.00 14.39 1.91
CA TRP A 157 5.86 13.63 1.37
C TRP A 157 5.77 12.21 1.92
N GLU A 158 6.88 11.51 2.04
CA GLU A 158 6.90 10.13 2.57
C GLU A 158 6.48 10.05 4.05
N LEU A 159 6.36 11.19 4.74
CA LEU A 159 5.88 11.29 6.13
C LEU A 159 4.36 11.49 6.21
N VAL A 160 3.68 11.71 5.10
CA VAL A 160 2.23 11.90 5.06
C VAL A 160 1.52 10.56 5.14
N ASN A 161 0.64 10.40 6.11
CA ASN A 161 -0.06 9.14 6.35
C ASN A 161 -1.17 8.90 5.34
N HIS A 162 -1.50 7.62 5.16
CA HIS A 162 -2.65 7.19 4.38
C HIS A 162 -3.95 7.37 5.15
N LYS A 163 -4.99 7.76 4.42
CA LYS A 163 -6.38 7.70 4.87
C LYS A 163 -7.29 7.43 3.68
N VAL A 164 -8.20 6.50 3.86
CA VAL A 164 -9.26 6.17 2.88
C VAL A 164 -10.07 7.43 2.55
N LYS A 165 -10.40 7.62 1.29
CA LYS A 165 -11.14 8.80 0.78
C LYS A 165 -10.45 10.14 1.01
N SER A 166 -9.17 10.11 1.29
CA SER A 166 -8.36 11.33 1.25
C SER A 166 -8.02 11.69 -0.19
N PHE A 167 -7.32 12.77 -0.37
CA PHE A 167 -7.00 13.28 -1.69
C PHE A 167 -5.82 12.54 -2.32
N ASN A 168 -5.69 12.61 -3.63
CA ASN A 168 -4.50 12.16 -4.34
C ASN A 168 -3.47 13.30 -4.38
N PHE A 169 -2.20 12.95 -4.38
CA PHE A 169 -1.13 13.89 -4.67
C PHE A 169 -1.12 14.23 -6.17
N ILE A 170 -0.58 15.41 -6.49
CA ILE A 170 -0.43 15.88 -7.86
C ILE A 170 1.02 15.62 -8.29
N LEU A 171 1.18 14.87 -9.38
CA LEU A 171 2.47 14.66 -10.05
C LEU A 171 2.49 15.50 -11.33
N ASN A 172 3.54 16.29 -11.49
CA ASN A 172 3.83 17.02 -12.73
C ASN A 172 5.33 17.00 -13.00
N ASP A 173 5.77 17.62 -14.09
CA ASP A 173 7.19 17.65 -14.46
C ASP A 173 8.08 18.38 -13.46
N GLU A 174 7.53 19.23 -12.63
CA GLU A 174 8.26 20.01 -11.63
C GLU A 174 8.47 19.25 -10.33
N GLY A 175 7.59 18.30 -10.00
CA GLY A 175 7.69 17.53 -8.76
C GLY A 175 6.38 16.92 -8.27
N VAL A 176 6.28 16.83 -6.93
CA VAL A 176 5.14 16.26 -6.19
C VAL A 176 4.53 17.31 -5.31
N SER A 177 3.23 17.54 -5.40
CA SER A 177 2.53 18.55 -4.61
C SER A 177 1.25 18.06 -3.96
N THR A 178 0.85 18.72 -2.85
CA THR A 178 -0.50 18.61 -2.31
C THR A 178 -1.46 19.37 -3.22
N PRO A 179 -2.69 18.88 -3.39
CA PRO A 179 -3.76 19.75 -3.86
C PRO A 179 -4.01 20.89 -2.83
N ASN A 180 -4.70 21.95 -3.24
CA ASN A 180 -5.07 23.03 -2.33
C ASN A 180 -6.17 22.56 -1.38
N TYR A 181 -5.82 22.33 -0.12
CA TYR A 181 -6.77 21.91 0.90
C TYR A 181 -7.30 23.04 1.78
N PRO A 182 -8.60 23.05 2.08
CA PRO A 182 -9.06 23.52 3.37
C PRO A 182 -8.82 22.36 4.37
N THR A 183 -7.87 22.54 5.27
CA THR A 183 -7.62 21.54 6.31
C THR A 183 -8.69 21.68 7.40
N SER A 184 -9.73 20.88 7.33
CA SER A 184 -10.68 20.71 8.44
C SER A 184 -10.14 19.80 9.55
N ASN A 185 -9.07 19.06 9.28
CA ASN A 185 -8.42 18.14 10.21
C ASN A 185 -6.95 18.50 10.34
N HIS A 186 -6.42 18.42 11.55
CA HIS A 186 -5.04 18.76 11.85
C HIS A 186 -4.01 17.90 11.10
N GLU A 187 -4.31 16.66 10.79
CA GLU A 187 -3.42 15.74 10.05
C GLU A 187 -3.64 15.82 8.53
N ILE A 188 -2.56 16.04 7.80
CA ILE A 188 -2.54 15.97 6.34
C ILE A 188 -2.40 14.50 5.97
N THR A 189 -3.37 14.00 5.19
CA THR A 189 -3.39 12.62 4.73
C THR A 189 -3.64 12.57 3.23
N PHE A 190 -3.23 11.50 2.57
CA PHE A 190 -3.62 11.23 1.19
C PHE A 190 -3.97 9.76 0.97
N SER A 191 -4.67 9.48 -0.12
CA SER A 191 -4.98 8.12 -0.52
C SER A 191 -3.79 7.52 -1.27
N TYR A 192 -3.31 6.36 -0.82
CA TYR A 192 -2.20 5.68 -1.50
C TYR A 192 -2.65 4.97 -2.78
N ARG A 193 -3.94 4.70 -2.94
CA ARG A 193 -4.66 4.10 -4.08
C ARG A 193 -5.89 3.35 -3.56
N ASP A 194 -6.72 2.85 -4.49
CA ASP A 194 -7.74 1.86 -4.18
C ASP A 194 -7.06 0.52 -3.87
N MET A 195 -6.96 0.18 -2.61
CA MET A 195 -6.33 -1.04 -2.10
C MET A 195 -7.32 -1.81 -1.22
N SER A 196 -7.15 -3.12 -1.12
CA SER A 196 -7.82 -3.85 -0.05
C SER A 196 -7.05 -3.72 1.27
N PRO A 197 -7.69 -3.96 2.42
CA PRO A 197 -7.01 -3.99 3.72
C PRO A 197 -5.82 -4.95 3.73
N LEU A 198 -5.96 -6.11 3.10
CA LEU A 198 -4.89 -7.10 2.99
C LEU A 198 -3.70 -6.58 2.17
N ASN A 199 -3.96 -5.84 1.10
CA ASN A 199 -2.90 -5.24 0.29
C ASN A 199 -2.17 -4.14 1.06
N CYS A 200 -2.88 -3.31 1.84
CA CYS A 200 -2.28 -2.31 2.73
C CYS A 200 -1.35 -2.97 3.77
N PHE A 201 -1.79 -4.08 4.35
CA PHE A 201 -1.00 -4.83 5.33
C PHE A 201 0.35 -5.29 4.76
N PHE A 202 0.35 -5.99 3.62
CA PHE A 202 1.59 -6.51 3.06
C PHE A 202 2.49 -5.43 2.45
N SER A 203 1.91 -4.34 1.95
CA SER A 203 2.68 -3.26 1.32
C SER A 203 3.26 -2.27 2.33
N TYR A 204 2.49 -1.94 3.37
CA TYR A 204 2.80 -0.82 4.26
C TYR A 204 2.88 -1.19 5.74
N GLY A 205 2.46 -2.40 6.14
CA GLY A 205 2.55 -2.88 7.51
C GLY A 205 1.47 -2.34 8.45
N PHE A 206 0.34 -1.85 7.95
CA PHE A 206 -0.75 -1.35 8.77
C PHE A 206 -2.13 -1.84 8.30
N PHE A 207 -3.13 -1.71 9.17
CA PHE A 207 -4.54 -1.90 8.85
C PHE A 207 -5.17 -0.59 8.43
N SER A 208 -5.83 -0.60 7.27
CA SER A 208 -6.71 0.47 6.81
C SER A 208 -8.11 -0.08 6.59
N GLU A 209 -9.12 0.68 7.03
CA GLU A 209 -10.53 0.36 6.80
C GLU A 209 -10.92 0.70 5.35
N GLU A 210 -10.21 0.07 4.40
CA GLU A 210 -10.49 0.22 2.97
C GLU A 210 -11.90 -0.26 2.64
N THR A 211 -12.50 0.35 1.64
CA THR A 211 -13.89 0.08 1.28
C THR A 211 -14.04 -0.99 0.21
N ILE A 212 -12.94 -1.38 -0.44
CA ILE A 212 -12.91 -2.37 -1.51
C ILE A 212 -12.19 -3.62 -1.05
N VAL A 213 -12.76 -4.79 -1.36
CA VAL A 213 -12.09 -6.09 -1.23
C VAL A 213 -11.96 -6.71 -2.60
N PHE A 214 -10.74 -7.07 -2.97
CA PHE A 214 -10.46 -7.79 -4.21
C PHE A 214 -10.46 -9.29 -3.98
N SER A 215 -10.82 -10.02 -5.04
CA SER A 215 -10.73 -11.47 -5.03
C SER A 215 -9.28 -11.91 -4.86
N ILE A 216 -9.09 -12.93 -4.04
CA ILE A 216 -7.86 -13.71 -3.99
C ILE A 216 -7.75 -14.60 -5.24
N PRO A 217 -6.57 -15.14 -5.59
CA PRO A 217 -6.43 -16.13 -6.65
C PRO A 217 -7.32 -17.36 -6.43
N PHE A 218 -8.06 -17.73 -7.47
CA PHE A 218 -8.88 -18.95 -7.48
C PHE A 218 -9.04 -19.52 -8.89
N THR A 219 -9.53 -20.75 -8.98
CA THR A 219 -10.03 -21.36 -10.21
C THR A 219 -11.35 -22.06 -9.89
N VAL A 220 -12.39 -21.75 -10.66
CA VAL A 220 -13.73 -22.38 -10.58
C VAL A 220 -14.10 -22.92 -11.93
N ASN A 221 -14.50 -24.19 -11.96
CA ASN A 221 -15.05 -24.84 -13.15
C ASN A 221 -16.58 -24.69 -13.13
N ILE A 222 -17.14 -24.15 -14.19
CA ILE A 222 -18.59 -24.01 -14.38
C ILE A 222 -19.03 -25.07 -15.39
N HIS A 223 -19.28 -26.25 -14.87
CA HIS A 223 -19.64 -27.43 -15.70
C HIS A 223 -20.87 -27.19 -16.58
N GLU A 224 -21.83 -26.42 -16.07
CA GLU A 224 -23.10 -26.10 -16.73
C GLU A 224 -22.93 -25.42 -18.09
N ILE A 225 -21.84 -24.72 -18.29
CA ILE A 225 -21.53 -23.99 -19.52
C ILE A 225 -20.16 -24.34 -20.10
N GLY A 226 -19.47 -25.32 -19.50
CA GLY A 226 -18.16 -25.80 -19.95
C GLY A 226 -17.04 -24.76 -19.87
N ILE A 227 -17.12 -23.82 -18.94
CA ILE A 227 -16.16 -22.70 -18.81
C ILE A 227 -15.39 -22.80 -17.50
N ASN A 228 -14.09 -22.51 -17.56
CA ASN A 228 -13.22 -22.33 -16.40
C ASN A 228 -12.99 -20.84 -16.15
N ILE A 229 -13.29 -20.36 -14.94
CA ILE A 229 -12.96 -19.00 -14.51
C ILE A 229 -11.78 -19.08 -13.54
N SER A 230 -10.69 -18.41 -13.89
CA SER A 230 -9.52 -18.25 -13.02
C SER A 230 -9.34 -16.78 -12.69
N CYS A 231 -9.09 -16.46 -11.43
CA CYS A 231 -8.68 -15.13 -10.97
C CYS A 231 -7.23 -15.19 -10.52
N LYS A 232 -6.40 -14.28 -11.00
CA LYS A 232 -4.99 -14.16 -10.59
C LYS A 232 -4.79 -13.29 -9.34
N GLY A 233 -5.89 -12.79 -8.75
CA GLY A 233 -5.84 -11.76 -7.73
C GLY A 233 -5.58 -10.37 -8.33
N ARG A 234 -5.15 -9.42 -7.50
CA ARG A 234 -4.79 -8.07 -7.96
C ARG A 234 -3.30 -7.85 -7.88
N SER A 235 -2.70 -7.48 -9.01
CA SER A 235 -1.33 -6.99 -9.03
C SER A 235 -1.28 -5.58 -8.41
N LEU A 236 -0.30 -5.34 -7.52
CA LEU A 236 -0.03 -4.00 -6.99
C LEU A 236 0.50 -3.00 -8.04
N LYS A 237 0.79 -3.49 -9.25
CA LYS A 237 1.36 -2.68 -10.34
C LYS A 237 0.30 -2.14 -11.30
N ASP A 238 -0.89 -2.70 -11.31
CA ASP A 238 -1.93 -2.36 -12.28
C ASP A 238 -3.27 -2.15 -11.56
N ASP A 239 -3.90 -1.01 -11.79
CA ASP A 239 -5.13 -0.60 -11.13
C ASP A 239 -6.39 -1.02 -11.91
N SER A 240 -6.25 -1.54 -13.14
CA SER A 240 -7.37 -1.92 -13.98
C SER A 240 -7.73 -3.40 -13.82
N MET A 241 -9.04 -3.68 -13.75
CA MET A 241 -9.53 -5.04 -13.91
C MET A 241 -9.27 -5.52 -15.35
N LYS A 242 -8.64 -6.70 -15.48
CA LYS A 242 -8.40 -7.30 -16.79
C LYS A 242 -9.25 -8.55 -16.95
N ILE A 243 -9.75 -8.75 -18.16
CA ILE A 243 -10.51 -9.91 -18.57
C ILE A 243 -9.89 -10.43 -19.86
N GLU A 244 -9.35 -11.64 -19.79
CA GLU A 244 -8.81 -12.35 -20.96
C GLU A 244 -9.62 -13.61 -21.20
N ARG A 245 -9.89 -13.95 -22.46
CA ARG A 245 -10.58 -15.19 -22.84
C ARG A 245 -9.70 -16.01 -23.75
N ASN A 246 -9.42 -17.26 -23.35
CA ASN A 246 -8.69 -18.24 -24.14
C ASN A 246 -9.56 -19.50 -24.30
N GLY A 247 -10.33 -19.58 -25.39
CA GLY A 247 -11.29 -20.66 -25.61
C GLY A 247 -12.35 -20.71 -24.48
N ASN A 248 -12.35 -21.82 -23.73
CA ASN A 248 -13.24 -22.04 -22.58
C ASN A 248 -12.65 -21.56 -21.25
N GLN A 249 -11.48 -20.94 -21.25
CA GLN A 249 -10.86 -20.37 -20.06
C GLN A 249 -11.04 -18.85 -20.03
N ILE A 250 -11.45 -18.34 -18.88
CA ILE A 250 -11.52 -16.92 -18.58
C ILE A 250 -10.55 -16.60 -17.47
N ILE A 251 -9.71 -15.63 -17.71
CA ILE A 251 -8.71 -15.17 -16.77
C ILE A 251 -9.09 -13.77 -16.32
N LEU A 252 -9.29 -13.61 -15.02
CA LEU A 252 -9.60 -12.34 -14.38
C LEU A 252 -8.38 -11.84 -13.58
N GLU A 253 -8.14 -10.55 -13.59
CA GLU A 253 -7.18 -9.90 -12.71
C GLU A 253 -7.84 -8.68 -12.06
N GLY A 254 -7.69 -8.55 -10.72
CA GLY A 254 -8.23 -7.40 -10.00
C GLY A 254 -9.76 -7.37 -9.88
N LEU A 255 -10.42 -8.54 -9.77
CA LEU A 255 -11.88 -8.61 -9.59
C LEU A 255 -12.27 -8.06 -8.21
N PRO A 256 -13.01 -6.92 -8.13
CA PRO A 256 -13.59 -6.46 -6.87
C PRO A 256 -14.75 -7.39 -6.47
N ILE A 257 -14.77 -7.86 -5.23
CA ILE A 257 -15.81 -8.74 -4.68
C ILE A 257 -16.62 -8.08 -3.58
N ALA A 258 -16.13 -7.00 -3.01
CA ALA A 258 -16.85 -6.13 -2.10
C ALA A 258 -16.43 -4.67 -2.31
N ASP A 259 -17.40 -3.75 -2.23
CA ASP A 259 -17.21 -2.31 -2.19
C ASP A 259 -18.32 -1.66 -1.36
N VAL A 260 -17.94 -1.04 -0.25
CA VAL A 260 -18.90 -0.39 0.66
C VAL A 260 -19.55 0.84 0.02
N ASN A 261 -18.79 1.57 -0.80
CA ASN A 261 -19.27 2.80 -1.45
C ASN A 261 -20.18 2.52 -2.65
N HIS A 262 -19.89 1.40 -3.35
CA HIS A 262 -20.62 0.98 -4.54
C HIS A 262 -21.04 -0.50 -4.41
N PRO A 263 -22.04 -0.81 -3.55
CA PRO A 263 -22.41 -2.19 -3.24
C PRO A 263 -22.80 -3.05 -4.46
N ARG A 264 -23.28 -2.45 -5.51
CA ARG A 264 -23.67 -3.14 -6.76
C ARG A 264 -22.49 -3.37 -7.72
N LEU A 265 -21.39 -2.68 -7.53
CA LEU A 265 -20.26 -2.70 -8.47
C LEU A 265 -19.70 -4.11 -8.74
N PRO A 266 -19.47 -4.97 -7.72
CA PRO A 266 -19.03 -6.33 -7.96
C PRO A 266 -19.97 -7.16 -8.82
N TYR A 267 -21.28 -7.00 -8.62
CA TYR A 267 -22.29 -7.67 -9.44
C TYR A 267 -22.29 -7.14 -10.88
N GLU A 268 -22.21 -5.84 -11.08
CA GLU A 268 -22.18 -5.23 -12.41
C GLU A 268 -20.91 -5.63 -13.18
N TYR A 269 -19.76 -5.66 -12.53
CA TYR A 269 -18.54 -6.20 -13.14
C TYR A 269 -18.71 -7.66 -13.54
N PHE A 270 -19.27 -8.47 -12.65
CA PHE A 270 -19.47 -9.90 -12.93
C PHE A 270 -20.47 -10.12 -14.05
N LYS A 271 -21.56 -9.36 -14.09
CA LYS A 271 -22.54 -9.35 -15.18
C LYS A 271 -21.89 -9.00 -16.53
N GLU A 272 -21.01 -8.00 -16.55
CA GLU A 272 -20.27 -7.63 -17.76
C GLU A 272 -19.30 -8.74 -18.20
N ILE A 273 -18.64 -9.41 -17.25
CA ILE A 273 -17.82 -10.59 -17.53
C ILE A 273 -18.67 -11.67 -18.20
N MET A 274 -19.82 -12.01 -17.62
CA MET A 274 -20.73 -13.04 -18.16
C MET A 274 -21.25 -12.66 -19.55
N ARG A 275 -21.58 -11.39 -19.79
CA ARG A 275 -21.98 -10.88 -21.11
C ARG A 275 -20.87 -11.07 -22.16
N ARG A 276 -19.63 -10.78 -21.84
CA ARG A 276 -18.48 -11.01 -22.77
C ARG A 276 -18.24 -12.48 -23.07
N ILE A 277 -18.67 -13.36 -22.19
CA ILE A 277 -18.58 -14.81 -22.35
C ILE A 277 -19.69 -15.34 -23.28
N GLY A 278 -20.72 -14.55 -23.51
CA GLY A 278 -21.92 -15.00 -24.24
C GLY A 278 -22.86 -15.86 -23.40
N SER A 279 -22.71 -15.85 -22.07
CA SER A 279 -23.61 -16.52 -21.14
C SER A 279 -24.48 -15.49 -20.43
N ILE A 280 -25.78 -15.55 -20.66
CA ILE A 280 -26.75 -14.62 -20.06
C ILE A 280 -27.38 -15.21 -18.80
N ASN A 281 -27.31 -16.53 -18.61
CA ASN A 281 -28.00 -17.23 -17.54
C ASN A 281 -27.06 -17.49 -16.35
N MET A 282 -27.51 -17.16 -15.15
CA MET A 282 -26.91 -17.49 -13.84
C MET A 282 -25.69 -16.68 -13.38
N PRO A 283 -25.56 -15.36 -13.63
CA PRO A 283 -24.41 -14.59 -13.10
C PRO A 283 -24.38 -14.57 -11.56
N GLN A 284 -25.57 -14.63 -10.92
CA GLN A 284 -25.70 -14.50 -9.47
C GLN A 284 -25.18 -15.75 -8.74
N ASP A 285 -25.51 -16.95 -9.21
CA ASP A 285 -25.08 -18.22 -8.57
C ASP A 285 -23.56 -18.41 -8.68
N ILE A 286 -22.99 -18.03 -9.82
CA ILE A 286 -21.55 -18.12 -10.04
C ILE A 286 -20.81 -17.12 -9.16
N LEU A 287 -21.32 -15.89 -9.05
CA LEU A 287 -20.79 -14.88 -8.15
C LEU A 287 -20.83 -15.36 -6.69
N LEU A 288 -21.96 -15.91 -6.25
CA LEU A 288 -22.11 -16.50 -4.91
C LEU A 288 -21.09 -17.60 -4.62
N ARG A 289 -20.84 -18.50 -5.59
CA ARG A 289 -19.79 -19.53 -5.47
C ARG A 289 -18.40 -18.89 -5.27
N ILE A 290 -18.09 -17.83 -6.03
CA ILE A 290 -16.83 -17.09 -5.91
C ILE A 290 -16.72 -16.40 -4.55
N LEU A 291 -17.79 -15.76 -4.07
CA LEU A 291 -17.81 -15.11 -2.74
C LEU A 291 -17.59 -16.12 -1.62
N LYS A 292 -18.32 -17.25 -1.62
CA LYS A 292 -18.15 -18.33 -0.64
C LYS A 292 -16.73 -18.91 -0.63
N LEU A 293 -16.13 -19.11 -1.79
CA LEU A 293 -14.75 -19.56 -1.89
C LEU A 293 -13.78 -18.52 -1.29
N ASN A 294 -13.99 -17.24 -1.58
CA ASN A 294 -13.18 -16.15 -1.05
C ASN A 294 -13.30 -16.02 0.47
N ILE A 295 -14.50 -16.23 1.04
CA ILE A 295 -14.72 -16.26 2.49
C ILE A 295 -13.98 -17.45 3.10
N SER A 296 -14.20 -18.66 2.59
CA SER A 296 -13.58 -19.88 3.13
C SER A 296 -12.06 -19.80 3.20
N ILE A 297 -11.41 -19.26 2.17
CA ILE A 297 -9.95 -19.10 2.17
C ILE A 297 -9.50 -18.06 3.20
N ARG A 298 -10.24 -16.95 3.37
CA ARG A 298 -9.94 -15.95 4.40
C ARG A 298 -10.13 -16.50 5.80
N GLU A 299 -11.12 -17.33 6.01
CA GLU A 299 -11.33 -18.06 7.28
C GLU A 299 -10.16 -19.01 7.57
N GLU A 300 -9.62 -19.68 6.56
CA GLU A 300 -8.43 -20.54 6.73
C GLU A 300 -7.21 -19.72 7.15
N ILE A 301 -6.97 -18.56 6.50
CA ILE A 301 -5.89 -17.63 6.88
C ILE A 301 -6.12 -17.06 8.29
N LEU A 302 -7.37 -16.71 8.65
CA LEU A 302 -7.75 -16.22 9.97
C LEU A 302 -7.45 -17.28 11.05
N ASN A 303 -7.89 -18.51 10.83
CA ASN A 303 -7.67 -19.62 11.76
C ASN A 303 -6.18 -19.85 12.01
N GLU A 304 -5.37 -19.91 10.96
CA GLU A 304 -3.91 -20.07 11.08
C GLU A 304 -3.24 -18.87 11.76
N SER A 305 -3.68 -17.64 11.46
CA SER A 305 -3.11 -16.45 12.08
C SER A 305 -3.43 -16.36 13.58
N ASN A 306 -4.59 -16.85 14.02
CA ASN A 306 -5.00 -16.89 15.43
C ASN A 306 -4.17 -17.86 16.28
N LEU A 307 -3.50 -18.83 15.67
CA LEU A 307 -2.60 -19.74 16.38
C LEU A 307 -1.26 -19.10 16.75
N ILE A 308 -0.97 -17.90 16.24
CA ILE A 308 0.31 -17.23 16.40
C ILE A 308 0.15 -16.03 17.34
N ASN A 309 0.88 -16.01 18.44
CA ASN A 309 0.79 -14.92 19.42
C ASN A 309 1.85 -13.83 19.16
N ASN A 310 1.62 -13.01 18.13
CA ASN A 310 2.38 -11.77 17.93
C ASN A 310 1.47 -10.66 17.38
N GLU A 311 1.90 -9.41 17.47
CA GLU A 311 1.08 -8.25 17.07
C GLU A 311 0.78 -8.22 15.56
N VAL A 312 1.68 -8.75 14.74
CA VAL A 312 1.51 -8.79 13.27
C VAL A 312 0.47 -9.83 12.88
N SER A 313 0.44 -11.00 13.56
CA SER A 313 -0.61 -12.00 13.33
C SER A 313 -1.98 -11.54 13.82
N LYS A 314 -2.05 -10.86 14.98
CA LYS A 314 -3.30 -10.23 15.47
C LYS A 314 -3.83 -9.19 14.48
N LEU A 315 -2.94 -8.41 13.88
CA LEU A 315 -3.30 -7.45 12.85
C LEU A 315 -3.86 -8.14 11.61
N LEU A 316 -3.21 -9.22 11.15
CA LEU A 316 -3.70 -10.03 10.03
C LEU A 316 -5.07 -10.65 10.32
N SER A 317 -5.26 -11.19 11.53
CA SER A 317 -6.57 -11.73 11.98
C SER A 317 -7.68 -10.67 11.93
N LYS A 318 -7.39 -9.45 12.41
CA LYS A 318 -8.32 -8.32 12.34
C LYS A 318 -8.70 -7.99 10.89
N ILE A 319 -7.71 -8.00 9.99
CA ILE A 319 -7.92 -7.73 8.56
C ILE A 319 -8.79 -8.80 7.93
N MET A 320 -8.51 -10.08 8.19
CA MET A 320 -9.32 -11.18 7.66
C MET A 320 -10.76 -11.09 8.13
N THR A 321 -10.98 -10.86 9.42
CA THR A 321 -12.33 -10.65 9.96
C THR A 321 -13.05 -9.48 9.30
N TYR A 322 -12.34 -8.37 9.09
CA TYR A 322 -12.91 -7.19 8.44
C TYR A 322 -13.31 -7.46 6.98
N GLU A 323 -12.41 -8.08 6.19
CA GLU A 323 -12.71 -8.42 4.79
C GLU A 323 -13.83 -9.45 4.66
N ILE A 324 -13.89 -10.48 5.54
CA ILE A 324 -14.98 -11.45 5.60
C ILE A 324 -16.32 -10.74 5.84
N ASN A 325 -16.37 -9.84 6.82
CA ASN A 325 -17.58 -9.07 7.12
C ASN A 325 -18.02 -8.21 5.93
N LEU A 326 -17.09 -7.56 5.22
CA LEU A 326 -17.42 -6.78 4.03
C LEU A 326 -17.98 -7.64 2.89
N ILE A 327 -17.49 -8.86 2.72
CA ILE A 327 -18.00 -9.79 1.71
C ILE A 327 -19.38 -10.32 2.12
N SER A 328 -19.54 -10.73 3.39
CA SER A 328 -20.77 -11.35 3.91
C SER A 328 -21.93 -10.35 4.06
N SER A 329 -21.68 -9.06 4.25
CA SER A 329 -22.74 -8.04 4.35
C SER A 329 -23.55 -7.84 3.05
N ARG A 330 -23.36 -8.68 2.05
CA ARG A 330 -23.95 -8.62 0.71
C ARG A 330 -24.89 -9.79 0.38
N ASP A 331 -24.92 -10.79 1.25
CA ASP A 331 -25.94 -11.83 1.21
C ASP A 331 -27.25 -11.29 1.79
#